data_c0f9b3a3eda450426f7f10bdbf1d09ae
#
_entry.id   c0f9b3a3eda450426f7f10bdbf1d09ae
#
_cell.length_a   1.000
_cell.length_b   1.000
_cell.length_c   1.000
_cell.angle_alpha   90.00
_cell.angle_beta   90.00
_cell.angle_gamma   90.00
#
_symmetry.space_group_name_H-M   'P 1'
#
loop_
_entity.id
_entity.type
_entity.pdbx_description
1 polymer ?
#
loop_
_entity_poly.entity_id
_entity_poly.type
_entity_poly.pdbx_seq_one_letter_code
_entity_poly.pdbx_strand_id
1 'polypeptide(L)' 'MFLMNENLARVHANDLRMEARRASVAGRMARARRLERRASELAVRARRANARVI' A
#
# COMPACT_ATOMS: atom_id res chain seq x y z
N MET A 1 22.14 13.97 31.59
CA MET A 1 20.90 14.54 31.01
C MET A 1 20.97 14.68 29.47
N PHE A 2 22.07 15.18 28.94
CA PHE A 2 22.23 15.35 27.49
C PHE A 2 22.15 14.04 26.72
N LEU A 3 22.71 12.97 27.27
CA LEU A 3 22.68 11.64 26.63
C LEU A 3 21.27 11.07 26.51
N MET A 4 20.39 11.33 27.46
CA MET A 4 19.00 10.88 27.41
C MET A 4 18.18 11.59 26.33
N ASN A 5 18.40 12.88 26.15
CA ASN A 5 17.73 13.67 25.13
C ASN A 5 18.13 13.25 23.72
N GLU A 6 19.41 12.95 23.51
CA GLU A 6 19.90 12.45 22.22
C GLU A 6 19.33 11.07 21.91
N ASN A 7 19.26 10.19 22.89
CA ASN A 7 18.68 8.85 22.71
C ASN A 7 17.19 8.93 22.40
N LEU A 8 16.45 9.78 23.10
CA LEU A 8 15.04 10.00 22.82
C LEU A 8 14.81 10.56 21.41
N ALA A 9 15.64 11.51 20.99
CA ALA A 9 15.55 12.06 19.64
C ALA A 9 15.82 11.01 18.57
N ARG A 10 16.81 10.13 18.78
CA ARG A 10 17.11 9.03 17.85
C ARG A 10 15.98 8.01 17.79
N VAL A 11 15.44 7.62 18.93
CA VAL A 11 14.32 6.70 19.01
C VAL A 11 13.10 7.28 18.29
N HIS A 12 12.80 8.54 18.54
CA HIS A 12 11.69 9.23 17.89
C HIS A 12 11.88 9.30 16.36
N ALA A 13 13.08 9.66 15.92
CA ALA A 13 13.40 9.71 14.49
C ALA A 13 13.26 8.32 13.84
N ASN A 14 13.71 7.27 14.51
CA ASN A 14 13.57 5.89 14.03
C ASN A 14 12.10 5.48 13.97
N ASP A 15 11.29 5.81 14.97
CA ASP A 15 9.86 5.52 14.99
C ASP A 15 9.15 6.19 13.82
N LEU A 16 9.45 7.46 13.55
CA LEU A 16 8.88 8.19 12.41
C LEU A 16 9.25 7.54 11.07
N ARG A 17 10.49 7.08 10.92
CA ARG A 17 10.94 6.38 9.72
C ARG A 17 10.22 5.06 9.54
N MET A 18 10.03 4.31 10.63
CA MET A 18 9.30 3.05 10.59
C MET A 18 7.83 3.26 10.23
N GLU A 19 7.20 4.27 10.80
CA GLU A 19 5.83 4.64 10.47
C GLU A 19 5.69 5.03 8.99
N ALA A 20 6.64 5.83 8.48
CA ALA A 20 6.65 6.22 7.08
C ALA A 20 6.81 5.02 6.15
N ARG A 21 7.68 4.07 6.50
CA ARG A 21 7.86 2.82 5.74
C ARG A 21 6.59 1.97 5.74
N ARG A 22 5.95 1.82 6.90
CA ARG A 22 4.68 1.09 7.03
C ARG A 22 3.59 1.73 6.19
N ALA A 23 3.47 3.06 6.23
CA ALA A 23 2.51 3.80 5.44
C ALA A 23 2.78 3.64 3.93
N SER A 24 4.05 3.66 3.51
CA SER A 24 4.44 3.45 2.12
C SER A 24 4.08 2.04 1.64
N VAL A 25 4.36 1.02 2.44
CA VAL A 25 4.02 -0.38 2.13
C VAL A 25 2.50 -0.54 2.05
N ALA A 26 1.76 0.00 3.01
CA ALA A 26 0.30 -0.05 3.00
C ALA A 26 -0.28 0.63 1.76
N GLY A 27 0.29 1.76 1.35
CA GLY A 27 -0.10 2.46 0.13
C GLY A 27 0.12 1.64 -1.12
N ARG A 28 1.26 0.95 -1.23
CA ARG A 28 1.56 0.05 -2.35
C ARG A 28 0.59 -1.12 -2.41
N MET A 29 0.28 -1.70 -1.26
CA MET A 29 -0.67 -2.81 -1.18
C MET A 29 -2.08 -2.38 -1.58
N ALA A 30 -2.52 -1.21 -1.14
CA ALA A 30 -3.81 -0.66 -1.52
C ALA A 30 -3.90 -0.42 -3.03
N ARG A 31 -2.84 0.10 -3.66
CA ARG A 31 -2.77 0.29 -5.11
C ARG A 31 -2.81 -1.04 -5.85
N ALA A 32 -2.06 -2.02 -5.38
CA ALA A 32 -2.05 -3.35 -5.97
C ALA A 32 -3.44 -3.97 -5.93
N ARG A 33 -4.15 -3.88 -4.82
CA ARG A 33 -5.52 -4.36 -4.70
C ARG A 33 -6.49 -3.68 -5.66
N ARG A 34 -6.34 -2.36 -5.85
CA ARG A 34 -7.17 -1.61 -6.80
C ARG A 34 -6.93 -2.07 -8.24
N LEU A 35 -5.68 -2.29 -8.60
CA LEU A 35 -5.32 -2.79 -9.92
C LEU A 35 -5.87 -4.20 -10.16
N GLU A 36 -5.77 -5.07 -9.17
CA GLU A 36 -6.35 -6.40 -9.24
C GLU A 36 -7.87 -6.36 -9.42
N ARG A 37 -8.56 -5.51 -8.69
CA ARG A 37 -10.01 -5.34 -8.84
C ARG A 37 -10.38 -4.86 -10.23
N ARG A 38 -9.65 -3.88 -10.77
CA ARG A 38 -9.87 -3.39 -12.14
C ARG A 38 -9.65 -4.48 -13.16
N ALA A 39 -8.58 -5.24 -13.01
CA ALA A 39 -8.27 -6.35 -13.90
C ALA A 39 -9.37 -7.42 -13.85
N SER A 40 -9.86 -7.75 -12.66
CA SER A 40 -10.96 -8.70 -12.49
C SER A 40 -12.25 -8.20 -13.12
N GLU A 41 -12.59 -6.94 -12.94
CA GLU A 41 -13.77 -6.32 -13.54
C GLU A 41 -13.71 -6.34 -15.06
N LEU A 42 -12.54 -6.00 -15.63
CA LEU A 42 -12.34 -6.03 -17.05
C LEU A 42 -12.43 -7.46 -17.62
N ALA A 43 -11.88 -8.44 -16.89
CA ALA A 43 -11.97 -9.84 -17.27
C ALA A 43 -13.42 -10.34 -17.29
N VAL A 44 -14.21 -9.97 -16.29
CA VAL A 44 -15.63 -10.30 -16.24
C VAL A 44 -16.40 -9.65 -17.37
N ARG A 45 -16.13 -8.38 -17.66
CA ARG A 45 -16.76 -7.68 -18.80
C ARG A 45 -16.41 -8.32 -20.14
N ALA A 46 -15.15 -8.71 -20.32
CA ALA A 46 -14.69 -9.38 -21.53
C ALA A 46 -15.40 -10.72 -21.72
N ARG A 47 -15.56 -11.50 -20.67
CA ARG A 47 -16.28 -12.78 -20.72
C ARG A 47 -17.76 -12.59 -21.06
N ARG A 48 -18.41 -11.59 -20.50
CA ARG A 48 -19.79 -11.26 -20.79
C ARG A 48 -19.97 -10.81 -22.25
N ALA A 49 -19.05 -9.98 -22.74
CA ALA A 49 -19.05 -9.54 -24.12
C ALA A 49 -18.89 -10.72 -25.08
N ASN A 50 -17.97 -11.63 -24.80
CA ASN A 50 -17.76 -12.84 -25.60
C ASN A 50 -18.99 -13.77 -25.57
N ALA A 51 -19.63 -13.91 -24.42
CA ALA A 51 -20.84 -14.70 -24.30
C ALA A 51 -22.01 -14.13 -25.12
N ARG A 52 -22.08 -12.81 -25.28
CA ARG A 52 -23.13 -12.16 -26.08
C ARG A 52 -22.92 -12.31 -27.59
N VAL A 53 -21.70 -12.48 -28.00
CA VAL A 53 -21.36 -12.61 -29.45
C VAL A 53 -21.78 -13.96 -30.00
N ILE A 54 -21.90 -14.96 -29.14
CA ILE A 54 -22.36 -16.30 -29.53
C ILE A 54 -23.89 -16.36 -29.55
#